data_cf3088735a8c99e6eab7c5d17c95014b
#
_entry.id   cf3088735a8c99e6eab7c5d17c95014b
#
_cell.length_a   1.000
_cell.length_b   1.000
_cell.length_c   1.000
_cell.angle_alpha   90.00
_cell.angle_beta   90.00
_cell.angle_gamma   90.00
#
_symmetry.space_group_name_H-M   'P 1'
#
loop_
_entity.id
_entity.type
_entity.pdbx_description
1 polymer ?
#
loop_
_entity_poly.entity_id
_entity_poly.type
_entity_poly.pdbx_seq_one_letter_code
_entity_poly.pdbx_strand_id
1 'polypeptide(L)'
;EIRLSLVGSEMCIRDSNKHERFAAFEAIREEFKAQFSEEELDEKAALIDRYYHDVEKEAMRRSILDEGKRLDGRKTTEIRPIWCEVGPLPGPHGSAIFTRGETQSLTSVTLGTKLDEKIIDDVLEHGKERFLLHYNFPPFSTGEAKAQRGVGRREIGHGHLAWRALKGQIPADYPYVVRVVSEILESNGSSSMATVCAGTLALMDAGVKIKKPVSGIAMGLIKNAGEDKYAVLSDILGDEDHLGDMDFKVTGTRDGITATQMDIKVDGLSYEILERALNQACLLYTSDAADE
;
A
#
# COMPACT_ATOMS: atom_id res chain seq x y z
N GLU A 1 7.55 -24.20 22.59
CA GLU A 1 7.25 -25.04 21.39
C GLU A 1 6.76 -24.18 20.22
N ILE A 2 5.85 -23.22 20.42
CA ILE A 2 5.37 -22.30 19.36
C ILE A 2 6.54 -21.57 18.67
N ARG A 3 7.53 -21.09 19.41
CA ARG A 3 8.72 -20.42 18.86
C ARG A 3 9.52 -21.34 17.93
N LEU A 4 9.63 -22.62 18.25
CA LEU A 4 10.35 -23.62 17.44
C LEU A 4 9.57 -24.00 16.19
N SER A 5 8.25 -24.10 16.27
CA SER A 5 7.37 -24.38 15.13
C SER A 5 7.36 -23.20 14.14
N LEU A 6 7.26 -21.96 14.63
CA LEU A 6 7.36 -20.75 13.80
C LEU A 6 8.73 -20.63 13.13
N VAL A 7 9.83 -20.87 13.85
CA VAL A 7 11.19 -20.85 13.27
C VAL A 7 11.40 -21.95 12.25
N GLY A 8 10.85 -23.15 12.45
CA GLY A 8 10.89 -24.24 11.46
C GLY A 8 10.09 -23.97 10.21
N SER A 9 8.98 -23.24 10.33
CA SER A 9 8.09 -22.83 9.23
C SER A 9 8.61 -21.61 8.45
N GLU A 10 9.46 -20.79 9.06
CA GLU A 10 10.06 -19.59 8.42
C GLU A 10 10.77 -19.94 7.11
N MET A 11 11.39 -21.10 6.98
CA MET A 11 12.05 -21.54 5.74
C MET A 11 11.05 -21.86 4.61
N CYS A 12 9.83 -22.29 4.93
CA CYS A 12 8.79 -22.60 3.94
C CYS A 12 7.95 -21.39 3.54
N ILE A 13 7.96 -20.33 4.37
CA ILE A 13 7.13 -19.13 4.18
C ILE A 13 7.85 -18.08 3.31
N ARG A 14 9.18 -18.12 3.26
CA ARG A 14 10.03 -17.05 2.70
C ARG A 14 9.93 -16.80 1.18
N ASP A 15 9.47 -17.78 0.40
CA ASP A 15 9.34 -17.66 -1.07
C ASP A 15 7.89 -17.85 -1.55
N SER A 16 6.92 -17.88 -0.63
CA SER A 16 5.54 -18.17 -0.94
C SER A 16 4.73 -16.91 -1.23
N ASN A 17 3.70 -17.05 -2.08
CA ASN A 17 2.71 -16.00 -2.29
C ASN A 17 1.86 -15.76 -1.02
N LYS A 18 1.09 -14.66 -0.98
CA LYS A 18 0.26 -14.28 0.16
C LYS A 18 -0.64 -15.42 0.66
N HIS A 19 -1.27 -16.15 -0.26
CA HIS A 19 -2.20 -17.23 0.10
C HIS A 19 -1.48 -18.43 0.76
N GLU A 20 -0.30 -18.77 0.27
CA GLU A 20 0.52 -19.85 0.84
C GLU A 20 1.06 -19.46 2.23
N ARG A 21 1.51 -18.21 2.40
CA ARG A 21 1.93 -17.70 3.70
C ARG A 21 0.79 -17.72 4.70
N PHE A 22 -0.38 -17.20 4.30
CA PHE A 22 -1.56 -17.20 5.16
C PHE A 22 -1.98 -18.62 5.55
N ALA A 23 -2.01 -19.56 4.60
CA ALA A 23 -2.32 -20.96 4.87
C ALA A 23 -1.31 -21.61 5.83
N ALA A 24 -0.01 -21.29 5.71
CA ALA A 24 1.03 -21.79 6.61
C ALA A 24 0.86 -21.24 8.04
N PHE A 25 0.58 -19.95 8.19
CA PHE A 25 0.30 -19.37 9.51
C PHE A 25 -0.96 -19.94 10.16
N GLU A 26 -2.03 -20.12 9.38
CA GLU A 26 -3.27 -20.76 9.87
C GLU A 26 -3.02 -22.22 10.27
N ALA A 27 -2.25 -23.00 9.51
CA ALA A 27 -1.91 -24.38 9.87
C ALA A 27 -1.17 -24.45 11.21
N ILE A 28 -0.20 -23.56 11.44
CA ILE A 28 0.54 -23.49 12.72
C ILE A 28 -0.41 -23.09 13.88
N ARG A 29 -1.31 -22.15 13.61
CA ARG A 29 -2.32 -21.70 14.58
C ARG A 29 -3.28 -22.83 14.97
N GLU A 30 -3.74 -23.60 14.01
CA GLU A 30 -4.62 -24.74 14.25
C GLU A 30 -3.87 -25.88 15.00
N GLU A 31 -2.62 -26.17 14.63
CA GLU A 31 -1.76 -27.11 15.39
C GLU A 31 -1.56 -26.67 16.83
N PHE A 32 -1.39 -25.37 17.06
CA PHE A 32 -1.29 -24.82 18.41
C PHE A 32 -2.61 -24.94 19.17
N LYS A 33 -3.74 -24.61 18.56
CA LYS A 33 -5.06 -24.74 19.17
C LYS A 33 -5.44 -26.18 19.50
N ALA A 34 -5.00 -27.13 18.69
CA ALA A 34 -5.23 -28.57 18.95
C ALA A 34 -4.61 -29.10 20.24
N GLN A 35 -3.72 -28.32 20.91
CA GLN A 35 -3.12 -28.68 22.19
C GLN A 35 -4.05 -28.36 23.39
N PHE A 36 -5.15 -27.64 23.19
CA PHE A 36 -6.12 -27.24 24.21
C PHE A 36 -7.37 -28.09 24.13
N SER A 37 -8.06 -28.27 25.26
CA SER A 37 -9.41 -28.88 25.27
C SER A 37 -10.44 -27.91 24.71
N GLU A 38 -11.62 -28.42 24.27
CA GLU A 38 -12.72 -27.59 23.79
C GLU A 38 -13.17 -26.57 24.85
N GLU A 39 -13.22 -26.99 26.14
CA GLU A 39 -13.57 -26.11 27.25
C GLU A 39 -12.58 -24.98 27.44
N GLU A 40 -11.26 -25.27 27.32
CA GLU A 40 -10.21 -24.26 27.42
C GLU A 40 -10.21 -23.33 26.23
N LEU A 41 -10.53 -23.79 25.02
CA LEU A 41 -10.65 -22.96 23.84
C LEU A 41 -11.83 -21.99 23.98
N ASP A 42 -13.00 -22.46 24.45
CA ASP A 42 -14.15 -21.59 24.66
C ASP A 42 -13.90 -20.52 25.73
N GLU A 43 -13.21 -20.87 26.83
CA GLU A 43 -12.93 -19.94 27.93
C GLU A 43 -11.80 -18.93 27.58
N LYS A 44 -10.78 -19.36 26.82
CA LYS A 44 -9.51 -18.62 26.63
C LYS A 44 -9.25 -18.19 25.19
N ALA A 45 -10.19 -18.41 24.24
CA ALA A 45 -9.98 -18.14 22.81
C ALA A 45 -9.39 -16.75 22.54
N ALA A 46 -9.94 -15.70 23.15
CA ALA A 46 -9.47 -14.32 22.97
C ALA A 46 -8.04 -14.09 23.50
N LEU A 47 -7.64 -14.79 24.57
CA LEU A 47 -6.29 -14.73 25.12
C LEU A 47 -5.31 -15.49 24.24
N ILE A 48 -5.69 -16.67 23.75
CA ILE A 48 -4.90 -17.48 22.84
C ILE A 48 -4.60 -16.70 21.57
N ASP A 49 -5.62 -16.12 20.96
CA ASP A 49 -5.48 -15.32 19.74
C ASP A 49 -4.57 -14.10 19.95
N ARG A 50 -4.72 -13.42 21.09
CA ARG A 50 -3.88 -12.26 21.42
C ARG A 50 -2.40 -12.65 21.59
N TYR A 51 -2.12 -13.69 22.38
CA TYR A 51 -0.74 -14.12 22.59
C TYR A 51 -0.10 -14.73 21.35
N TYR A 52 -0.89 -15.42 20.51
CA TYR A 52 -0.42 -15.91 19.22
C TYR A 52 0.01 -14.75 18.32
N HIS A 53 -0.82 -13.71 18.21
CA HIS A 53 -0.49 -12.51 17.47
C HIS A 53 0.78 -11.80 17.99
N ASP A 54 0.97 -11.72 19.31
CA ASP A 54 2.18 -11.13 19.89
C ASP A 54 3.43 -11.95 19.53
N VAL A 55 3.34 -13.28 19.52
CA VAL A 55 4.45 -14.18 19.12
C VAL A 55 4.75 -14.06 17.62
N GLU A 56 3.73 -13.99 16.78
CA GLU A 56 3.87 -13.75 15.33
C GLU A 56 4.58 -12.42 15.04
N LYS A 57 4.15 -11.37 15.73
CA LYS A 57 4.79 -10.05 15.67
C LYS A 57 6.26 -10.10 16.08
N GLU A 58 6.58 -10.78 17.20
CA GLU A 58 7.95 -10.91 17.67
C GLU A 58 8.82 -11.71 16.69
N ALA A 59 8.30 -12.80 16.10
CA ALA A 59 9.01 -13.63 15.14
C ALA A 59 9.37 -12.85 13.88
N MET A 60 8.41 -12.10 13.30
CA MET A 60 8.66 -11.23 12.17
C MET A 60 9.73 -10.17 12.47
N ARG A 61 9.65 -9.53 13.64
CA ARG A 61 10.62 -8.49 14.04
C ARG A 61 12.03 -9.04 14.15
N ARG A 62 12.21 -10.24 14.71
CA ARG A 62 13.51 -10.92 14.79
C ARG A 62 14.06 -11.26 13.42
N SER A 63 13.26 -11.83 12.53
CA SER A 63 13.71 -12.13 11.16
C SER A 63 14.23 -10.88 10.46
N ILE A 64 13.52 -9.76 10.56
CA ILE A 64 13.91 -8.51 9.92
C ILE A 64 15.11 -7.85 10.60
N LEU A 65 15.13 -7.77 11.95
CA LEU A 65 16.15 -7.04 12.67
C LEU A 65 17.45 -7.83 12.85
N ASP A 66 17.38 -9.15 13.04
CA ASP A 66 18.54 -9.99 13.34
C ASP A 66 19.11 -10.64 12.09
N GLU A 67 18.27 -11.08 11.16
CA GLU A 67 18.69 -11.77 9.94
C GLU A 67 18.70 -10.87 8.71
N GLY A 68 18.06 -9.69 8.78
CA GLY A 68 17.93 -8.76 7.65
C GLY A 68 17.03 -9.28 6.53
N LYS A 69 16.14 -10.25 6.85
CA LYS A 69 15.23 -10.90 5.88
C LYS A 69 13.78 -10.55 6.19
N ARG A 70 13.04 -10.23 5.16
CA ARG A 70 11.60 -9.94 5.21
C ARG A 70 10.78 -11.22 5.03
N LEU A 71 9.47 -11.11 5.26
CA LEU A 71 8.53 -12.24 5.16
C LEU A 71 8.49 -12.89 3.77
N ASP A 72 8.78 -12.15 2.73
CA ASP A 72 8.86 -12.63 1.34
C ASP A 72 10.29 -12.85 0.84
N GLY A 73 11.27 -12.90 1.74
CA GLY A 73 12.69 -13.15 1.41
C GLY A 73 13.48 -11.95 0.92
N ARG A 74 12.81 -10.82 0.58
CA ARG A 74 13.47 -9.58 0.13
C ARG A 74 14.36 -8.96 1.23
N LYS A 75 15.35 -8.19 0.80
CA LYS A 75 16.07 -7.27 1.69
C LYS A 75 15.21 -6.04 2.02
N THR A 76 15.63 -5.30 3.04
CA THR A 76 14.89 -4.12 3.53
C THR A 76 14.70 -3.01 2.49
N THR A 77 15.58 -2.92 1.51
CA THR A 77 15.56 -1.89 0.44
C THR A 77 14.99 -2.39 -0.89
N GLU A 78 14.72 -3.67 -1.02
CA GLU A 78 14.21 -4.25 -2.27
C GLU A 78 12.70 -4.01 -2.42
N ILE A 79 12.29 -3.74 -3.66
CA ILE A 79 10.88 -3.64 -4.06
C ILE A 79 10.44 -4.90 -4.80
N ARG A 80 9.15 -5.15 -4.83
CA ARG A 80 8.56 -6.24 -5.61
C ARG A 80 8.67 -5.96 -7.10
N PRO A 81 8.69 -7.01 -7.96
CA PRO A 81 8.68 -6.83 -9.40
C PRO A 81 7.50 -5.95 -9.85
N ILE A 82 7.79 -5.01 -10.74
CA ILE A 82 6.80 -4.12 -11.35
C ILE A 82 6.52 -4.59 -12.77
N TRP A 83 5.25 -4.54 -13.16
CA TRP A 83 4.79 -4.71 -14.53
C TRP A 83 3.68 -3.72 -14.83
N CYS A 84 3.74 -3.09 -16.00
CA CYS A 84 2.79 -2.08 -16.42
C CYS A 84 2.31 -2.31 -17.84
N GLU A 85 1.06 -1.90 -18.12
CA GLU A 85 0.49 -1.88 -19.47
C GLU A 85 -0.34 -0.59 -19.63
N VAL A 86 -0.20 0.08 -20.76
CA VAL A 86 -0.97 1.27 -21.10
C VAL A 86 -1.97 0.96 -22.23
N GLY A 87 -3.11 1.63 -22.21
CA GLY A 87 -4.15 1.43 -23.21
C GLY A 87 -4.92 0.10 -23.16
N PRO A 88 -5.02 -0.63 -21.99
CA PRO A 88 -5.71 -1.92 -21.94
C PRO A 88 -7.21 -1.81 -22.20
N LEU A 89 -7.80 -0.65 -22.00
CA LEU A 89 -9.24 -0.41 -22.17
C LEU A 89 -9.52 0.44 -23.41
N PRO A 90 -10.36 -0.02 -24.34
CA PRO A 90 -10.63 0.69 -25.60
C PRO A 90 -11.60 1.88 -25.47
N GLY A 91 -12.32 2.01 -24.35
CA GLY A 91 -13.39 2.98 -24.20
C GLY A 91 -12.99 4.33 -23.57
N PRO A 92 -12.18 4.38 -22.51
CA PRO A 92 -11.75 5.63 -21.89
C PRO A 92 -10.72 6.37 -22.78
N HIS A 93 -10.42 7.63 -22.43
CA HIS A 93 -9.44 8.43 -23.17
C HIS A 93 -8.00 7.99 -22.89
N GLY A 94 -7.76 7.37 -21.73
CA GLY A 94 -6.52 6.71 -21.38
C GLY A 94 -6.76 5.66 -20.28
N SER A 95 -5.90 4.67 -20.22
CA SER A 95 -5.98 3.62 -19.21
C SER A 95 -4.61 2.97 -18.97
N ALA A 96 -4.42 2.42 -17.77
CA ALA A 96 -3.22 1.68 -17.45
C ALA A 96 -3.51 0.59 -16.42
N ILE A 97 -2.76 -0.50 -16.52
CA ILE A 97 -2.59 -1.47 -15.44
C ILE A 97 -1.21 -1.24 -14.84
N PHE A 98 -1.16 -1.19 -13.53
CA PHE A 98 0.08 -1.20 -12.76
C PHE A 98 0.03 -2.35 -11.78
N THR A 99 1.06 -3.18 -11.82
CA THR A 99 1.22 -4.34 -10.94
C THR A 99 2.56 -4.24 -10.21
N ARG A 100 2.53 -4.45 -8.91
CA ARG A 100 3.71 -4.55 -8.05
C ARG A 100 3.56 -5.78 -7.16
N GLY A 101 4.20 -6.88 -7.56
CA GLY A 101 3.97 -8.20 -6.96
C GLY A 101 2.47 -8.54 -6.96
N GLU A 102 1.91 -8.75 -5.79
CA GLU A 102 0.49 -9.08 -5.56
C GLU A 102 -0.38 -7.83 -5.26
N THR A 103 -0.06 -6.71 -5.88
CA THR A 103 -0.88 -5.49 -5.79
C THR A 103 -1.08 -4.95 -7.19
N GLN A 104 -2.33 -4.88 -7.64
CA GLN A 104 -2.67 -4.48 -9.00
C GLN A 104 -3.78 -3.41 -9.01
N SER A 105 -3.57 -2.38 -9.82
CA SER A 105 -4.54 -1.31 -10.08
C SER A 105 -4.82 -1.21 -11.58
N LEU A 106 -6.08 -1.28 -11.97
CA LEU A 106 -6.57 -0.88 -13.28
C LEU A 106 -7.12 0.54 -13.17
N THR A 107 -6.50 1.47 -13.85
CA THR A 107 -6.89 2.89 -13.78
C THR A 107 -7.30 3.40 -15.15
N SER A 108 -8.39 4.13 -15.20
CA SER A 108 -8.91 4.77 -16.42
C SER A 108 -9.01 6.29 -16.24
N VAL A 109 -8.84 7.01 -17.35
CA VAL A 109 -8.96 8.47 -17.42
C VAL A 109 -10.02 8.85 -18.44
N THR A 110 -10.96 9.69 -18.00
CA THR A 110 -11.98 10.29 -18.87
C THR A 110 -11.81 11.79 -18.84
N LEU A 111 -11.83 12.39 -20.03
CA LEU A 111 -11.76 13.83 -20.21
C LEU A 111 -13.17 14.37 -20.46
N GLY A 112 -13.56 15.37 -19.70
CA GLY A 112 -14.89 16.00 -19.77
C GLY A 112 -14.81 17.45 -20.20
N THR A 113 -15.98 18.02 -20.43
CA THR A 113 -16.16 19.43 -20.75
C THR A 113 -16.26 20.28 -19.48
N LYS A 114 -16.34 21.58 -19.62
CA LYS A 114 -16.58 22.51 -18.49
C LYS A 114 -17.91 22.24 -17.76
N LEU A 115 -18.87 21.58 -18.39
CA LEU A 115 -20.15 21.20 -17.76
C LEU A 115 -20.01 20.06 -16.78
N ASP A 116 -18.91 19.29 -16.88
CA ASP A 116 -18.60 18.14 -16.04
C ASP A 116 -17.80 18.53 -14.77
N GLU A 117 -17.55 19.84 -14.55
CA GLU A 117 -16.90 20.33 -13.34
C GLU A 117 -17.71 19.95 -12.10
N LYS A 118 -17.04 19.36 -11.10
CA LYS A 118 -17.69 19.08 -9.81
C LYS A 118 -17.94 20.40 -9.07
N ILE A 119 -19.19 20.67 -8.76
CA ILE A 119 -19.56 21.80 -7.90
C ILE A 119 -19.28 21.41 -6.45
N ILE A 120 -18.54 22.25 -5.74
CA ILE A 120 -18.31 22.17 -4.30
C ILE A 120 -19.18 23.23 -3.67
N ASP A 121 -20.16 22.79 -2.89
CA ASP A 121 -21.08 23.66 -2.16
C ASP A 121 -21.19 23.12 -0.71
N ASP A 122 -20.11 23.33 0.04
CA ASP A 122 -19.98 22.89 1.42
C ASP A 122 -20.02 24.12 2.34
N VAL A 123 -20.24 23.91 3.62
CA VAL A 123 -20.37 24.99 4.64
C VAL A 123 -19.12 25.87 4.69
N LEU A 124 -17.95 25.30 4.46
CA LEU A 124 -16.66 26.00 4.56
C LEU A 124 -16.02 26.32 3.20
N GLU A 125 -16.49 25.70 2.12
CA GLU A 125 -15.84 25.82 0.82
C GLU A 125 -16.88 25.85 -0.32
N HIS A 126 -16.78 26.88 -1.17
CA HIS A 126 -17.56 26.98 -2.40
C HIS A 126 -16.62 27.06 -3.58
N GLY A 127 -16.88 26.28 -4.62
CA GLY A 127 -16.01 26.31 -5.79
C GLY A 127 -16.33 25.22 -6.81
N LYS A 128 -15.37 25.02 -7.70
CA LYS A 128 -15.44 23.99 -8.73
C LYS A 128 -14.15 23.21 -8.78
N GLU A 129 -14.25 21.91 -8.91
CA GLU A 129 -13.10 21.02 -9.05
C GLU A 129 -13.10 20.41 -10.46
N ARG A 130 -11.93 20.46 -11.10
CA ARG A 130 -11.71 19.98 -12.47
C ARG A 130 -10.89 18.70 -12.53
N PHE A 131 -10.22 18.34 -11.43
CA PHE A 131 -9.48 17.08 -11.31
C PHE A 131 -10.17 16.19 -10.29
N LEU A 132 -10.75 15.09 -10.76
CA LEU A 132 -11.51 14.14 -9.94
C LEU A 132 -10.76 12.82 -9.89
N LEU A 133 -10.63 12.22 -8.71
CA LEU A 133 -10.06 10.90 -8.56
C LEU A 133 -10.96 10.04 -7.68
N HIS A 134 -11.33 8.88 -8.20
CA HIS A 134 -12.11 7.86 -7.51
C HIS A 134 -11.24 6.63 -7.29
N TYR A 135 -11.17 6.20 -6.05
CA TYR A 135 -10.43 5.00 -5.63
C TYR A 135 -11.44 3.97 -5.17
N ASN A 136 -11.50 2.85 -5.85
CA ASN A 136 -12.40 1.76 -5.56
C ASN A 136 -11.61 0.55 -5.06
N PHE A 137 -12.01 0.05 -3.90
CA PHE A 137 -11.37 -1.09 -3.24
C PHE A 137 -12.42 -2.19 -3.00
N PRO A 138 -12.77 -2.96 -4.04
CA PRO A 138 -13.78 -4.00 -3.91
C PRO A 138 -13.29 -5.15 -3.01
N PRO A 139 -14.18 -5.86 -2.33
CA PRO A 139 -13.82 -6.94 -1.41
C PRO A 139 -12.97 -8.04 -2.04
N PHE A 140 -13.20 -8.35 -3.32
CA PHE A 140 -12.43 -9.37 -4.03
C PHE A 140 -10.94 -9.04 -4.13
N SER A 141 -10.54 -7.76 -4.04
CA SER A 141 -9.13 -7.36 -4.10
C SER A 141 -8.29 -7.92 -2.93
N THR A 142 -8.94 -8.32 -1.85
CA THR A 142 -8.34 -9.01 -0.71
C THR A 142 -8.77 -10.47 -0.59
N GLY A 143 -9.48 -11.01 -1.60
CA GLY A 143 -10.01 -12.37 -1.59
C GLY A 143 -11.30 -12.55 -0.81
N GLU A 144 -11.96 -11.46 -0.40
CA GLU A 144 -13.20 -11.53 0.38
C GLU A 144 -14.45 -11.60 -0.51
N ALA A 145 -15.34 -12.53 -0.18
CA ALA A 145 -16.66 -12.66 -0.82
C ALA A 145 -17.74 -11.98 0.04
N LYS A 146 -17.86 -10.65 -0.05
CA LYS A 146 -18.86 -9.87 0.67
C LYS A 146 -19.50 -8.80 -0.21
N ALA A 147 -20.70 -8.35 0.15
CA ALA A 147 -21.38 -7.27 -0.55
C ALA A 147 -20.64 -5.92 -0.32
N GLN A 148 -20.44 -5.17 -1.39
CA GLN A 148 -19.94 -3.81 -1.31
C GLN A 148 -21.06 -2.84 -0.88
N ARG A 149 -20.90 -2.16 0.25
CA ARG A 149 -21.92 -1.27 0.85
C ARG A 149 -21.53 0.21 0.77
N GLY A 150 -21.04 0.66 -0.39
CA GLY A 150 -20.57 2.04 -0.57
C GLY A 150 -19.10 2.23 -0.24
N VAL A 151 -18.64 3.49 -0.23
CA VAL A 151 -17.23 3.87 -0.06
C VAL A 151 -16.92 4.04 1.42
N GLY A 152 -15.94 3.32 1.91
CA GLY A 152 -15.46 3.41 3.29
C GLY A 152 -14.52 4.59 3.54
N ARG A 153 -14.28 4.93 4.82
CA ARG A 153 -13.35 6.02 5.20
C ARG A 153 -11.92 5.78 4.69
N ARG A 154 -11.47 4.52 4.67
CA ARG A 154 -10.16 4.13 4.16
C ARG A 154 -10.02 4.42 2.67
N GLU A 155 -11.06 4.09 1.90
CA GLU A 155 -11.10 4.37 0.45
C GLU A 155 -11.06 5.87 0.16
N ILE A 156 -11.82 6.68 0.93
CA ILE A 156 -11.80 8.14 0.82
C ILE A 156 -10.39 8.68 1.11
N GLY A 157 -9.74 8.23 2.18
CA GLY A 157 -8.38 8.66 2.56
C GLY A 157 -7.33 8.28 1.51
N HIS A 158 -7.38 7.05 0.99
CA HIS A 158 -6.48 6.58 -0.07
C HIS A 158 -6.69 7.33 -1.38
N GLY A 159 -7.94 7.52 -1.78
CA GLY A 159 -8.28 8.31 -2.97
C GLY A 159 -7.84 9.76 -2.83
N HIS A 160 -8.02 10.37 -1.67
CA HIS A 160 -7.57 11.75 -1.42
C HIS A 160 -6.04 11.89 -1.42
N LEU A 161 -5.30 10.89 -0.93
CA LEU A 161 -3.84 10.87 -1.04
C LEU A 161 -3.38 10.85 -2.50
N ALA A 162 -3.94 9.96 -3.32
CA ALA A 162 -3.63 9.88 -4.74
C ALA A 162 -4.06 11.15 -5.50
N TRP A 163 -5.21 11.73 -5.15
CA TRP A 163 -5.67 13.00 -5.69
C TRP A 163 -4.68 14.13 -5.40
N ARG A 164 -4.21 14.29 -4.16
CA ARG A 164 -3.19 15.29 -3.79
C ARG A 164 -1.88 15.07 -4.54
N ALA A 165 -1.47 13.82 -4.71
CA ALA A 165 -0.24 13.47 -5.39
C ALA A 165 -0.24 13.91 -6.86
N LEU A 166 -1.37 13.74 -7.55
CA LEU A 166 -1.48 13.93 -9.00
C LEU A 166 -2.01 15.31 -9.40
N LYS A 167 -2.92 15.91 -8.64
CA LYS A 167 -3.59 17.19 -8.97
C LYS A 167 -2.61 18.28 -9.35
N GLY A 168 -1.53 18.44 -8.59
CA GLY A 168 -0.52 19.48 -8.82
C GLY A 168 0.24 19.35 -10.14
N GLN A 169 0.17 18.18 -10.78
CA GLN A 169 0.83 17.91 -12.06
C GLN A 169 -0.03 18.26 -13.29
N ILE A 170 -1.33 18.47 -13.10
CA ILE A 170 -2.20 18.93 -14.18
C ILE A 170 -1.91 20.43 -14.44
N PRO A 171 -1.62 20.86 -15.68
CA PRO A 171 -1.44 22.27 -15.99
C PRO A 171 -2.69 23.08 -15.64
N ALA A 172 -2.49 24.30 -15.13
CA ALA A 172 -3.60 25.15 -14.69
C ALA A 172 -4.52 25.59 -15.87
N ASP A 173 -3.97 25.66 -17.08
CA ASP A 173 -4.63 26.02 -18.33
C ASP A 173 -5.17 24.80 -19.10
N TYR A 174 -5.10 23.59 -18.54
CA TYR A 174 -5.60 22.39 -19.20
C TYR A 174 -7.10 22.52 -19.51
N PRO A 175 -7.55 22.36 -20.76
CA PRO A 175 -8.89 22.77 -21.16
C PRO A 175 -10.01 21.84 -20.68
N TYR A 176 -9.70 20.59 -20.35
CA TYR A 176 -10.69 19.56 -20.00
C TYR A 176 -10.78 19.33 -18.49
N VAL A 177 -11.93 18.85 -18.05
CA VAL A 177 -12.10 18.20 -16.75
C VAL A 177 -11.49 16.81 -16.84
N VAL A 178 -10.70 16.44 -15.86
CA VAL A 178 -10.03 15.14 -15.80
C VAL A 178 -10.65 14.30 -14.71
N ARG A 179 -11.17 13.14 -15.05
CA ARG A 179 -11.67 12.14 -14.10
C ARG A 179 -10.83 10.88 -14.18
N VAL A 180 -10.18 10.55 -13.07
CA VAL A 180 -9.42 9.32 -12.88
C VAL A 180 -10.25 8.36 -12.05
N VAL A 181 -10.37 7.12 -12.48
CA VAL A 181 -11.02 6.03 -11.73
C VAL A 181 -10.03 4.88 -11.60
N SER A 182 -9.67 4.56 -10.37
CA SER A 182 -8.76 3.46 -10.03
C SER A 182 -9.52 2.32 -9.40
N GLU A 183 -9.52 1.17 -10.04
CA GLU A 183 -10.07 -0.10 -9.55
C GLU A 183 -8.92 -0.96 -9.05
N ILE A 184 -8.94 -1.32 -7.77
CA ILE A 184 -7.96 -2.21 -7.19
C ILE A 184 -8.40 -3.65 -7.45
N LEU A 185 -7.61 -4.36 -8.25
CA LEU A 185 -7.91 -5.74 -8.63
C LEU A 185 -7.34 -6.75 -7.64
N GLU A 186 -6.17 -6.44 -7.06
CA GLU A 186 -5.51 -7.24 -6.04
C GLU A 186 -4.73 -6.34 -5.08
N SER A 187 -4.64 -6.71 -3.80
CA SER A 187 -3.96 -5.91 -2.78
C SER A 187 -3.21 -6.76 -1.77
N ASN A 188 -1.90 -6.54 -1.72
CA ASN A 188 -1.00 -6.99 -0.67
C ASN A 188 -0.01 -5.88 -0.30
N GLY A 189 -0.53 -4.84 0.36
CA GLY A 189 0.22 -3.65 0.77
C GLY A 189 0.20 -2.52 -0.26
N SER A 190 -0.11 -1.33 0.22
CA SER A 190 -0.11 -0.03 -0.45
C SER A 190 -0.73 0.06 -1.85
N SER A 191 -1.99 -0.33 -1.96
CA SER A 191 -2.79 -0.14 -3.18
C SER A 191 -2.98 1.34 -3.58
N SER A 192 -2.91 2.28 -2.62
CA SER A 192 -2.93 3.71 -2.92
C SER A 192 -1.72 4.17 -3.72
N MET A 193 -0.54 3.60 -3.48
CA MET A 193 0.66 3.91 -4.25
C MET A 193 0.59 3.28 -5.65
N ALA A 194 0.00 2.08 -5.79
CA ALA A 194 -0.32 1.52 -7.10
C ALA A 194 -1.27 2.43 -7.89
N THR A 195 -2.27 3.02 -7.22
CA THR A 195 -3.17 4.02 -7.84
C THR A 195 -2.43 5.27 -8.33
N VAL A 196 -1.45 5.77 -7.59
CA VAL A 196 -0.64 6.93 -8.02
C VAL A 196 0.16 6.59 -9.28
N CYS A 197 0.82 5.44 -9.31
CA CYS A 197 1.61 4.99 -10.46
C CYS A 197 0.70 4.73 -11.68
N ALA A 198 -0.36 3.94 -11.52
CA ALA A 198 -1.33 3.68 -12.59
C ALA A 198 -2.02 4.96 -13.09
N GLY A 199 -2.34 5.88 -12.17
CA GLY A 199 -2.93 7.17 -12.50
C GLY A 199 -2.01 8.06 -13.33
N THR A 200 -0.72 8.07 -13.01
CA THR A 200 0.29 8.75 -13.81
C THR A 200 0.36 8.19 -15.23
N LEU A 201 0.46 6.86 -15.37
CA LEU A 201 0.50 6.18 -16.67
C LEU A 201 -0.78 6.43 -17.49
N ALA A 202 -1.95 6.29 -16.86
CA ALA A 202 -3.24 6.52 -17.53
C ALA A 202 -3.44 7.98 -17.94
N LEU A 203 -2.95 8.96 -17.18
CA LEU A 203 -2.97 10.38 -17.56
C LEU A 203 -2.08 10.63 -18.78
N MET A 204 -0.90 10.02 -18.84
CA MET A 204 0.00 10.12 -19.98
C MET A 204 -0.59 9.44 -21.22
N ASP A 205 -1.20 8.27 -21.08
CA ASP A 205 -1.91 7.56 -22.15
C ASP A 205 -3.09 8.38 -22.70
N ALA A 206 -3.81 9.10 -21.83
CA ALA A 206 -4.88 10.02 -22.23
C ALA A 206 -4.37 11.30 -22.94
N GLY A 207 -3.07 11.45 -23.15
CA GLY A 207 -2.46 12.63 -23.75
C GLY A 207 -2.49 13.88 -22.84
N VAL A 208 -2.74 13.72 -21.55
CA VAL A 208 -2.66 14.83 -20.60
C VAL A 208 -1.17 15.19 -20.39
N LYS A 209 -0.80 16.40 -20.78
CA LYS A 209 0.57 16.90 -20.62
C LYS A 209 0.83 17.26 -19.16
N ILE A 210 0.96 16.23 -18.30
CA ILE A 210 1.34 16.44 -16.91
C ILE A 210 2.72 17.11 -16.82
N LYS A 211 2.93 17.92 -15.79
CA LYS A 211 4.21 18.65 -15.60
C LYS A 211 5.38 17.68 -15.47
N LYS A 212 5.20 16.65 -14.65
CA LYS A 212 6.19 15.56 -14.42
C LYS A 212 5.48 14.28 -14.01
N PRO A 213 6.02 13.11 -14.36
CA PRO A 213 5.54 11.84 -13.83
C PRO A 213 5.65 11.79 -12.31
N VAL A 214 4.64 11.23 -11.68
CA VAL A 214 4.61 10.99 -10.23
C VAL A 214 4.61 9.50 -9.99
N SER A 215 5.47 9.06 -9.09
CA SER A 215 5.40 7.72 -8.53
C SER A 215 5.27 7.76 -7.01
N GLY A 216 5.05 6.62 -6.39
CA GLY A 216 4.87 6.54 -4.95
C GLY A 216 5.21 5.18 -4.38
N ILE A 217 5.70 5.20 -3.14
CA ILE A 217 6.10 4.01 -2.41
C ILE A 217 5.59 4.07 -0.97
N ALA A 218 5.35 2.90 -0.37
CA ALA A 218 5.08 2.77 1.05
C ALA A 218 6.33 2.24 1.75
N MET A 219 6.78 3.01 2.73
CA MET A 219 7.89 2.70 3.61
C MET A 219 7.35 2.17 4.94
N GLY A 220 8.07 1.25 5.54
CA GLY A 220 7.78 0.73 6.87
C GLY A 220 8.92 0.94 7.84
N LEU A 221 8.63 0.73 9.10
CA LEU A 221 9.61 0.72 10.19
C LEU A 221 9.37 -0.47 11.08
N ILE A 222 10.45 -1.15 11.42
CA ILE A 222 10.50 -2.11 12.52
C ILE A 222 11.57 -1.60 13.49
N LYS A 223 11.18 -1.34 14.74
CA LYS A 223 12.07 -0.85 15.78
C LYS A 223 11.96 -1.73 17.02
N ASN A 224 13.08 -2.10 17.63
CA ASN A 224 13.04 -2.85 18.88
C ASN A 224 12.77 -1.92 20.07
N ALA A 225 11.85 -2.32 20.95
CA ALA A 225 11.54 -1.53 22.13
C ALA A 225 12.74 -1.51 23.10
N GLY A 226 13.25 -0.31 23.41
CA GLY A 226 14.36 -0.13 24.35
C GLY A 226 15.77 -0.27 23.75
N GLU A 227 15.88 -0.51 22.45
CA GLU A 227 17.17 -0.58 21.73
C GLU A 227 17.19 0.44 20.58
N ASP A 228 18.40 0.88 20.19
CA ASP A 228 18.59 1.73 19.01
C ASP A 228 18.57 0.93 17.68
N LYS A 229 18.14 -0.35 17.74
CA LYS A 229 18.07 -1.23 16.58
C LYS A 229 16.76 -1.02 15.83
N TYR A 230 16.86 -0.64 14.57
CA TYR A 230 15.71 -0.45 13.69
C TYR A 230 16.02 -0.80 12.23
N ALA A 231 14.99 -1.09 11.46
CA ALA A 231 15.06 -1.30 10.03
C ALA A 231 13.98 -0.48 9.32
N VAL A 232 14.37 0.28 8.30
CA VAL A 232 13.45 0.96 7.38
C VAL A 232 13.22 0.03 6.19
N LEU A 233 11.95 -0.26 5.89
CA LEU A 233 11.53 -1.17 4.84
C LEU A 233 10.97 -0.39 3.64
N SER A 234 11.38 -0.78 2.43
CA SER A 234 10.81 -0.27 1.18
C SER A 234 9.71 -1.19 0.69
N ASP A 235 8.64 -0.65 0.14
CA ASP A 235 7.54 -1.41 -0.46
C ASP A 235 7.00 -2.50 0.49
N ILE A 236 6.37 -2.05 1.58
CA ILE A 236 5.84 -2.94 2.62
C ILE A 236 4.67 -3.79 2.15
N LEU A 237 4.64 -5.03 2.64
CA LEU A 237 3.52 -5.94 2.53
C LEU A 237 2.38 -5.55 3.49
N GLY A 238 1.19 -6.10 3.27
CA GLY A 238 0.07 -5.91 4.19
C GLY A 238 0.36 -6.40 5.62
N ASP A 239 1.06 -7.53 5.75
CA ASP A 239 1.48 -8.08 7.03
C ASP A 239 2.51 -7.18 7.72
N GLU A 240 3.45 -6.60 6.98
CA GLU A 240 4.45 -5.65 7.50
C GLU A 240 3.84 -4.30 7.89
N ASP A 241 2.76 -3.86 7.20
CA ASP A 241 1.95 -2.73 7.66
C ASP A 241 1.25 -3.04 8.97
N HIS A 242 0.62 -4.21 9.07
CA HIS A 242 -0.16 -4.61 10.26
C HIS A 242 0.71 -4.82 11.50
N LEU A 243 1.82 -5.52 11.37
CA LEU A 243 2.71 -5.91 12.46
C LEU A 243 3.83 -4.89 12.73
N GLY A 244 4.05 -3.94 11.81
CA GLY A 244 5.10 -2.93 11.88
C GLY A 244 4.76 -1.73 12.76
N ASP A 245 5.72 -0.81 12.85
CA ASP A 245 5.67 0.37 13.72
C ASP A 245 5.35 1.66 12.97
N MET A 246 5.44 1.66 11.64
CA MET A 246 5.13 2.81 10.78
C MET A 246 4.67 2.32 9.41
N ASP A 247 3.63 2.96 8.86
CA ASP A 247 3.26 2.99 7.44
C ASP A 247 3.45 4.42 6.93
N PHE A 248 4.45 4.63 6.10
CA PHE A 248 4.80 5.94 5.58
C PHE A 248 4.77 5.94 4.05
N LYS A 249 3.73 6.52 3.50
CA LYS A 249 3.54 6.66 2.06
C LYS A 249 4.11 7.98 1.58
N VAL A 250 5.00 7.89 0.60
CA VAL A 250 5.66 9.05 -0.02
C VAL A 250 5.42 9.00 -1.52
N THR A 251 4.96 10.11 -2.08
CA THR A 251 4.80 10.28 -3.52
C THR A 251 5.62 11.47 -3.98
N GLY A 252 6.17 11.39 -5.18
CA GLY A 252 6.98 12.48 -5.69
C GLY A 252 7.30 12.37 -7.18
N THR A 253 7.95 13.42 -7.64
CA THR A 253 8.60 13.54 -8.94
C THR A 253 10.10 13.57 -8.75
N ARG A 254 10.88 13.60 -9.82
CA ARG A 254 12.36 13.81 -9.73
C ARG A 254 12.76 15.10 -9.01
N ASP A 255 11.86 16.08 -8.88
CA ASP A 255 12.18 17.38 -8.27
C ASP A 255 11.78 17.48 -6.80
N GLY A 256 10.93 16.58 -6.30
CA GLY A 256 10.51 16.61 -4.93
C GLY A 256 9.17 15.91 -4.65
N ILE A 257 8.78 15.95 -3.39
CA ILE A 257 7.62 15.27 -2.84
C ILE A 257 6.33 16.00 -3.26
N THR A 258 5.33 15.26 -3.69
CA THR A 258 4.00 15.78 -4.05
C THR A 258 2.95 15.54 -2.97
N ALA A 259 3.00 14.41 -2.29
CA ALA A 259 2.14 14.13 -1.14
C ALA A 259 2.76 13.07 -0.21
N THR A 260 2.40 13.14 1.05
CA THR A 260 2.77 12.15 2.07
C THR A 260 1.58 11.78 2.94
N GLN A 261 1.61 10.58 3.48
CA GLN A 261 0.76 10.11 4.57
C GLN A 261 1.58 9.21 5.47
N MET A 262 1.51 9.45 6.77
CA MET A 262 2.21 8.65 7.77
C MET A 262 1.23 8.18 8.84
N ASP A 263 1.31 6.89 9.17
CA ASP A 263 0.69 6.29 10.34
C ASP A 263 1.79 5.71 11.23
N ILE A 264 1.85 6.17 12.49
CA ILE A 264 2.88 5.81 13.46
C ILE A 264 2.21 5.03 14.60
N LYS A 265 2.74 3.84 14.90
CA LYS A 265 2.22 2.94 15.93
C LYS A 265 3.14 2.85 17.16
N VAL A 266 4.12 3.76 17.26
CA VAL A 266 5.09 3.88 18.37
C VAL A 266 5.09 5.29 18.94
N ASP A 267 5.59 5.47 20.16
CA ASP A 267 5.68 6.75 20.85
C ASP A 267 6.79 7.65 20.27
N GLY A 268 6.56 8.13 19.04
CA GLY A 268 7.46 9.04 18.35
C GLY A 268 8.58 8.38 17.53
N LEU A 269 9.07 9.16 16.57
CA LEU A 269 10.19 8.82 15.70
C LEU A 269 11.30 9.86 15.85
N SER A 270 12.55 9.41 15.81
CA SER A 270 13.67 10.34 15.71
C SER A 270 13.73 10.96 14.30
N TYR A 271 14.26 12.17 14.23
CA TYR A 271 14.47 12.86 12.93
C TYR A 271 15.39 12.04 12.00
N GLU A 272 16.36 11.31 12.55
CA GLU A 272 17.26 10.44 11.80
C GLU A 272 16.52 9.31 11.09
N ILE A 273 15.58 8.65 11.78
CA ILE A 273 14.75 7.59 11.17
C ILE A 273 13.88 8.17 10.05
N LEU A 274 13.27 9.34 10.30
CA LEU A 274 12.43 10.01 9.31
C LEU A 274 13.23 10.44 8.08
N GLU A 275 14.41 11.04 8.26
CA GLU A 275 15.31 11.43 7.18
C GLU A 275 15.75 10.22 6.36
N ARG A 276 16.12 9.13 7.02
CA ARG A 276 16.48 7.88 6.35
C ARG A 276 15.33 7.31 5.53
N ALA A 277 14.11 7.28 6.09
CA ALA A 277 12.92 6.79 5.38
C ALA A 277 12.59 7.66 4.16
N LEU A 278 12.68 8.99 4.28
CA LEU A 278 12.48 9.92 3.16
C LEU A 278 13.54 9.74 2.07
N ASN A 279 14.80 9.68 2.44
CA ASN A 279 15.89 9.51 1.47
C ASN A 279 15.78 8.18 0.74
N GLN A 280 15.45 7.09 1.46
CA GLN A 280 15.26 5.77 0.87
C GLN A 280 14.04 5.76 -0.07
N ALA A 281 12.93 6.41 0.29
CA ALA A 281 11.77 6.56 -0.58
C ALA A 281 12.10 7.37 -1.84
N CYS A 282 12.82 8.50 -1.70
CA CYS A 282 13.19 9.36 -2.81
C CYS A 282 14.06 8.65 -3.85
N LEU A 283 15.02 7.84 -3.42
CA LEU A 283 15.84 7.05 -4.33
C LEU A 283 14.98 6.07 -5.15
N LEU A 284 14.00 5.45 -4.54
CA LEU A 284 13.18 4.42 -5.18
C LEU A 284 12.16 4.99 -6.16
N TYR A 285 11.44 6.06 -5.83
CA TYR A 285 10.48 6.63 -6.77
C TYR A 285 11.13 7.45 -7.89
N THR A 286 12.42 7.76 -7.79
CA THR A 286 13.16 8.43 -8.87
C THR A 286 13.87 7.46 -9.81
N SER A 287 14.19 6.23 -9.38
CA SER A 287 14.92 5.24 -10.18
C SER A 287 14.01 4.27 -10.94
N ASP A 288 12.88 3.84 -10.37
CA ASP A 288 12.14 2.69 -10.90
C ASP A 288 10.87 3.02 -11.71
N ALA A 289 10.23 4.14 -11.47
CA ALA A 289 8.92 4.41 -12.07
C ALA A 289 8.95 5.25 -13.34
N ALA A 290 10.12 5.68 -13.79
CA ALA A 290 10.26 6.59 -14.92
C ALA A 290 11.16 6.05 -16.06
N ASP A 291 11.80 4.91 -15.88
CA ASP A 291 12.78 4.37 -16.84
C ASP A 291 12.27 3.12 -17.58
N GLU A 292 11.06 2.58 -17.25
CA GLU A 292 10.33 1.57 -17.99
C GLU A 292 9.04 2.17 -18.63
#